data_edc2b9b7b20c1bf8fa754a8774161193
#
_entry.id   edc2b9b7b20c1bf8fa754a8774161193
#
_cell.length_a   1.000
_cell.length_b   1.000
_cell.length_c   1.000
_cell.angle_alpha   90.00
_cell.angle_beta   90.00
_cell.angle_gamma   90.00
#
_symmetry.space_group_name_H-M   'P 1'
#
loop_
_entity.id
_entity.type
_entity.pdbx_description
1 polymer ?
#
loop_
_entity_poly.entity_id
_entity_poly.type
_entity_poly.pdbx_seq_one_letter_code
_entity_poly.pdbx_strand_id
1 'polypeptide(L)'
;GTVALALATGEASMPIPESVKVTFKGQMKEHMDFRDVVHATQLQMLQQFDGENVFQGRVIEVHIGTLLADQAFTFTDWTAEMKAKASICISQDETLIQSLEIAKSRIQIMIDKGMDNRNKVLQSLIDKANQRIEEIRTGVKPALQPDANAKYYAEVVVDLDKIEEPMI
;
A
#
# COMPACT_ATOMS: atom_id res chain seq x y z
N GLY A 1 -22.98 1.57 -17.38
CA GLY A 1 -22.38 0.31 -17.11
C GLY A 1 -22.64 -0.25 -15.72
N THR A 2 -21.68 -0.95 -15.18
CA THR A 2 -21.79 -1.71 -13.90
C THR A 2 -22.25 -0.87 -12.71
N VAL A 3 -21.79 0.39 -12.61
CA VAL A 3 -22.19 1.29 -11.51
C VAL A 3 -23.69 1.62 -11.59
N ALA A 4 -24.21 1.92 -12.78
CA ALA A 4 -25.63 2.20 -12.94
C ALA A 4 -26.50 0.97 -12.62
N LEU A 5 -26.05 -0.23 -12.99
CA LEU A 5 -26.72 -1.48 -12.63
C LEU A 5 -26.71 -1.69 -11.11
N ALA A 6 -25.57 -1.51 -10.46
CA ALA A 6 -25.46 -1.65 -9.01
C ALA A 6 -26.35 -0.66 -8.25
N LEU A 7 -26.44 0.59 -8.73
CA LEU A 7 -27.34 1.60 -8.15
C LEU A 7 -28.82 1.24 -8.33
N ALA A 8 -29.18 0.62 -9.46
CA ALA A 8 -30.57 0.27 -9.77
C ALA A 8 -31.04 -1.03 -9.06
N THR A 9 -30.14 -1.99 -8.89
CA THR A 9 -30.49 -3.35 -8.40
C THR A 9 -29.94 -3.65 -7.00
N GLY A 10 -29.00 -2.85 -6.49
CA GLY A 10 -28.27 -3.15 -5.26
C GLY A 10 -27.19 -4.23 -5.42
N GLU A 11 -27.00 -4.75 -6.64
CA GLU A 11 -26.09 -5.87 -6.91
C GLU A 11 -25.16 -5.57 -8.09
N ALA A 12 -23.93 -6.07 -8.03
CA ALA A 12 -22.98 -6.05 -9.13
C ALA A 12 -22.28 -7.40 -9.23
N SER A 13 -22.35 -8.02 -10.42
CA SER A 13 -21.58 -9.23 -10.71
C SER A 13 -20.19 -8.87 -11.17
N MET A 14 -19.18 -9.44 -10.50
CA MET A 14 -17.79 -9.29 -10.87
C MET A 14 -17.10 -10.66 -10.88
N PRO A 15 -16.23 -10.95 -11.86
CA PRO A 15 -15.38 -12.14 -11.79
C PRO A 15 -14.44 -12.01 -10.58
N ILE A 16 -14.21 -13.13 -9.89
CA ILE A 16 -13.18 -13.19 -8.83
C ILE A 16 -11.82 -13.10 -9.52
N PRO A 17 -11.03 -12.03 -9.28
CA PRO A 17 -9.72 -11.88 -9.91
C PRO A 17 -8.69 -12.78 -9.24
N GLU A 18 -7.72 -13.24 -10.02
CA GLU A 18 -6.50 -13.83 -9.47
C GLU A 18 -5.66 -12.77 -8.76
N SER A 19 -4.74 -13.19 -7.88
CA SER A 19 -3.83 -12.30 -7.15
C SER A 19 -2.42 -12.39 -7.71
N VAL A 20 -1.75 -11.25 -7.74
CA VAL A 20 -0.31 -11.14 -8.01
C VAL A 20 0.37 -10.57 -6.78
N LYS A 21 1.43 -11.23 -6.34
CA LYS A 21 2.24 -10.76 -5.22
C LYS A 21 3.35 -9.86 -5.73
N VAL A 22 3.47 -8.67 -5.13
CA VAL A 22 4.59 -7.76 -5.36
C VAL A 22 5.39 -7.64 -4.07
N THR A 23 6.69 -7.91 -4.15
CA THR A 23 7.61 -7.80 -3.01
C THR A 23 8.67 -6.76 -3.28
N PHE A 24 8.73 -5.73 -2.45
CA PHE A 24 9.82 -4.76 -2.47
C PHE A 24 11.01 -5.27 -1.66
N LYS A 25 12.22 -5.16 -2.25
CA LYS A 25 13.50 -5.47 -1.61
C LYS A 25 14.42 -4.26 -1.67
N GLY A 26 15.38 -4.20 -0.74
CA GLY A 26 16.33 -3.09 -0.65
C GLY A 26 15.72 -1.85 -0.03
N GLN A 27 16.34 -0.70 -0.28
CA GLN A 27 15.95 0.58 0.28
C GLN A 27 15.82 1.64 -0.80
N MET A 28 14.80 2.49 -0.66
CA MET A 28 14.64 3.66 -1.51
C MET A 28 15.76 4.66 -1.24
N LYS A 29 16.45 5.12 -2.27
CA LYS A 29 17.53 6.12 -2.16
C LYS A 29 16.93 7.50 -1.87
N GLU A 30 17.66 8.34 -1.11
CA GLU A 30 17.15 9.64 -0.65
C GLU A 30 16.73 10.60 -1.76
N HIS A 31 17.39 10.54 -2.91
CA HIS A 31 17.11 11.41 -4.05
C HIS A 31 16.00 10.92 -4.99
N MET A 32 15.39 9.76 -4.71
CA MET A 32 14.34 9.19 -5.55
C MET A 32 12.97 9.72 -5.17
N ASP A 33 12.20 10.07 -6.19
CA ASP A 33 10.76 10.28 -6.08
C ASP A 33 10.04 8.91 -6.06
N PHE A 34 8.92 8.84 -5.35
CA PHE A 34 8.17 7.58 -5.29
C PHE A 34 7.60 7.17 -6.66
N ARG A 35 7.42 8.09 -7.59
CA ARG A 35 7.06 7.80 -8.98
C ARG A 35 8.11 6.94 -9.69
N ASP A 36 9.38 7.13 -9.36
CA ASP A 36 10.46 6.29 -9.90
C ASP A 36 10.28 4.83 -9.49
N VAL A 37 9.84 4.59 -8.24
CA VAL A 37 9.51 3.25 -7.75
C VAL A 37 8.35 2.63 -8.53
N VAL A 38 7.31 3.42 -8.84
CA VAL A 38 6.15 2.96 -9.61
C VAL A 38 6.57 2.56 -11.03
N HIS A 39 7.32 3.42 -11.73
CA HIS A 39 7.79 3.14 -13.08
C HIS A 39 8.77 1.95 -13.09
N ALA A 40 9.70 1.89 -12.14
CA ALA A 40 10.62 0.76 -12.00
C ALA A 40 9.89 -0.56 -11.73
N THR A 41 8.81 -0.54 -10.94
CA THR A 41 7.97 -1.71 -10.73
C THR A 41 7.39 -2.22 -12.04
N GLN A 42 6.84 -1.33 -12.85
CA GLN A 42 6.26 -1.71 -14.14
C GLN A 42 7.34 -2.24 -15.10
N LEU A 43 8.49 -1.59 -15.16
CA LEU A 43 9.60 -2.04 -16.00
C LEU A 43 10.15 -3.39 -15.55
N GLN A 44 10.44 -3.56 -14.26
CA GLN A 44 10.97 -4.81 -13.72
C GLN A 44 9.95 -5.95 -13.86
N MET A 45 8.65 -5.69 -13.71
CA MET A 45 7.59 -6.65 -13.97
C MET A 45 7.62 -7.10 -15.44
N LEU A 46 7.64 -6.17 -16.40
CA LEU A 46 7.69 -6.50 -17.82
C LEU A 46 8.96 -7.31 -18.18
N GLN A 47 10.10 -6.99 -17.55
CA GLN A 47 11.35 -7.74 -17.74
C GLN A 47 11.27 -9.16 -17.18
N GLN A 48 10.59 -9.37 -16.05
CA GLN A 48 10.44 -10.68 -15.41
C GLN A 48 9.48 -11.60 -16.17
N PHE A 49 8.55 -11.03 -16.96
CA PHE A 49 7.48 -11.78 -17.63
C PHE A 49 7.45 -11.53 -19.16
N ASP A 50 8.62 -11.35 -19.77
CA ASP A 50 8.79 -11.25 -21.24
C ASP A 50 7.83 -10.24 -21.90
N GLY A 51 7.57 -9.13 -21.25
CA GLY A 51 6.68 -8.06 -21.71
C GLY A 51 5.21 -8.25 -21.39
N GLU A 52 4.82 -9.32 -20.70
CA GLU A 52 3.45 -9.51 -20.23
C GLU A 52 3.15 -8.59 -19.03
N ASN A 53 2.02 -7.87 -19.09
CA ASN A 53 1.50 -7.15 -17.93
C ASN A 53 0.67 -8.09 -17.04
N VAL A 54 1.34 -8.72 -16.08
CA VAL A 54 0.70 -9.67 -15.14
C VAL A 54 -0.25 -8.98 -14.14
N PHE A 55 -0.25 -7.66 -14.04
CA PHE A 55 -1.18 -6.92 -13.18
C PHE A 55 -2.56 -6.74 -13.79
N GLN A 56 -2.67 -6.82 -15.12
CA GLN A 56 -3.91 -6.51 -15.81
C GLN A 56 -5.07 -7.39 -15.37
N GLY A 57 -6.10 -6.73 -14.82
CA GLY A 57 -7.34 -7.36 -14.40
C GLY A 57 -7.25 -8.18 -13.11
N ARG A 58 -6.12 -8.13 -12.38
CA ARG A 58 -5.85 -8.89 -11.16
C ARG A 58 -5.80 -7.99 -9.92
N VAL A 59 -5.83 -8.60 -8.76
CA VAL A 59 -5.56 -7.94 -7.48
C VAL A 59 -4.05 -7.98 -7.21
N ILE A 60 -3.49 -6.85 -6.78
CA ILE A 60 -2.08 -6.79 -6.40
C ILE A 60 -1.98 -6.84 -4.88
N GLU A 61 -1.29 -7.86 -4.36
CA GLU A 61 -0.91 -7.95 -2.96
C GLU A 61 0.53 -7.41 -2.81
N VAL A 62 0.64 -6.25 -2.16
CA VAL A 62 1.89 -5.49 -2.07
C VAL A 62 2.55 -5.74 -0.73
N HIS A 63 3.66 -6.47 -0.73
CA HIS A 63 4.53 -6.64 0.44
C HIS A 63 5.53 -5.49 0.51
N ILE A 64 5.24 -4.51 1.36
CA ILE A 64 5.89 -3.19 1.33
C ILE A 64 7.35 -3.17 1.79
N GLY A 65 7.84 -4.24 2.42
CA GLY A 65 9.23 -4.31 2.87
C GLY A 65 9.60 -3.17 3.81
N THR A 66 10.57 -2.34 3.42
CA THR A 66 11.03 -1.18 4.17
C THR A 66 10.26 0.11 3.89
N LEU A 67 9.31 0.09 2.94
CA LEU A 67 8.51 1.27 2.60
C LEU A 67 7.57 1.65 3.76
N LEU A 68 7.41 2.95 3.98
CA LEU A 68 6.44 3.47 4.94
C LEU A 68 5.01 3.38 4.41
N ALA A 69 4.03 3.46 5.31
CA ALA A 69 2.62 3.29 4.95
C ALA A 69 2.12 4.34 3.93
N ASP A 70 2.61 5.57 3.99
CA ASP A 70 2.26 6.61 3.02
C ASP A 70 2.83 6.32 1.61
N GLN A 71 4.05 5.78 1.54
CA GLN A 71 4.64 5.32 0.27
C GLN A 71 3.88 4.11 -0.30
N ALA A 72 3.55 3.15 0.57
CA ALA A 72 2.76 1.99 0.19
C ALA A 72 1.35 2.38 -0.29
N PHE A 73 0.71 3.34 0.38
CA PHE A 73 -0.58 3.89 -0.04
C PHE A 73 -0.49 4.53 -1.42
N THR A 74 0.54 5.36 -1.65
CA THR A 74 0.79 5.97 -2.97
C THR A 74 0.97 4.89 -4.04
N PHE A 75 1.72 3.81 -3.76
CA PHE A 75 1.87 2.71 -4.70
C PHE A 75 0.53 2.04 -5.03
N THR A 76 -0.31 1.76 -4.03
CA THR A 76 -1.61 1.12 -4.27
C THR A 76 -2.56 1.99 -5.10
N ASP A 77 -2.50 3.30 -4.95
CA ASP A 77 -3.26 4.24 -5.78
C ASP A 77 -2.83 4.14 -7.27
N TRP A 78 -1.53 4.07 -7.52
CA TRP A 78 -0.99 3.94 -8.88
C TRP A 78 -1.24 2.58 -9.55
N THR A 79 -1.65 1.55 -8.81
CA THR A 79 -1.93 0.23 -9.42
C THR A 79 -3.08 0.25 -10.41
N ALA A 80 -3.99 1.22 -10.31
CA ALA A 80 -5.05 1.45 -11.29
C ALA A 80 -4.48 1.77 -12.69
N GLU A 81 -3.41 2.58 -12.76
CA GLU A 81 -2.71 2.91 -14.01
C GLU A 81 -2.01 1.68 -14.60
N MET A 82 -1.64 0.71 -13.77
CA MET A 82 -1.11 -0.59 -14.21
C MET A 82 -2.21 -1.56 -14.66
N LYS A 83 -3.47 -1.11 -14.74
CA LYS A 83 -4.67 -1.89 -15.10
C LYS A 83 -5.04 -2.98 -14.08
N ALA A 84 -4.60 -2.86 -12.84
CA ALA A 84 -5.07 -3.71 -11.75
C ALA A 84 -6.55 -3.43 -11.40
N LYS A 85 -7.23 -4.41 -10.84
CA LYS A 85 -8.61 -4.25 -10.34
C LYS A 85 -8.67 -3.71 -8.93
N ALA A 86 -7.71 -4.09 -8.11
CA ALA A 86 -7.56 -3.64 -6.73
C ALA A 86 -6.14 -3.90 -6.25
N SER A 87 -5.79 -3.34 -5.10
CA SER A 87 -4.54 -3.63 -4.41
C SER A 87 -4.74 -3.62 -2.91
N ILE A 88 -3.89 -4.37 -2.21
CA ILE A 88 -3.84 -4.43 -0.76
C ILE A 88 -2.38 -4.41 -0.30
N CYS A 89 -2.09 -3.65 0.76
CA CYS A 89 -0.76 -3.61 1.36
C CYS A 89 -0.63 -4.61 2.50
N ILE A 90 0.45 -5.37 2.46
CA ILE A 90 0.91 -6.24 3.53
C ILE A 90 2.12 -5.59 4.18
N SER A 91 2.00 -5.29 5.47
CA SER A 91 3.03 -4.63 6.27
C SER A 91 3.49 -5.55 7.40
N GLN A 92 4.70 -5.31 7.91
CA GLN A 92 5.14 -5.86 9.19
C GLN A 92 4.62 -5.00 10.35
N ASP A 93 4.46 -5.60 11.52
CA ASP A 93 3.98 -4.91 12.72
C ASP A 93 4.84 -3.69 13.05
N GLU A 94 6.15 -3.83 12.99
CA GLU A 94 7.12 -2.77 13.28
C GLU A 94 6.99 -1.60 12.29
N THR A 95 6.85 -1.89 11.00
CA THR A 95 6.69 -0.86 9.96
C THR A 95 5.39 -0.11 10.13
N LEU A 96 4.30 -0.80 10.48
CA LEU A 96 3.01 -0.19 10.73
C LEU A 96 3.04 0.69 11.99
N ILE A 97 3.66 0.22 13.08
CA ILE A 97 3.88 1.02 14.30
C ILE A 97 4.67 2.29 13.98
N GLN A 98 5.79 2.16 13.25
CA GLN A 98 6.60 3.32 12.85
C GLN A 98 5.80 4.35 12.06
N SER A 99 5.00 3.90 11.11
CA SER A 99 4.14 4.77 10.30
C SER A 99 3.10 5.50 11.15
N LEU A 100 2.49 4.81 12.13
CA LEU A 100 1.55 5.39 13.09
C LEU A 100 2.22 6.43 14.00
N GLU A 101 3.44 6.16 14.49
CA GLU A 101 4.19 7.12 15.31
C GLU A 101 4.56 8.38 14.52
N ILE A 102 4.95 8.24 13.25
CA ILE A 102 5.20 9.39 12.35
C ILE A 102 3.92 10.20 12.16
N ALA A 103 2.80 9.54 11.89
CA ALA A 103 1.50 10.22 11.72
C ALA A 103 1.10 10.98 12.99
N LYS A 104 1.25 10.38 14.17
CA LYS A 104 0.99 11.03 15.47
C LYS A 104 1.84 12.28 15.65
N SER A 105 3.13 12.20 15.35
CA SER A 105 4.05 13.34 15.47
C SER A 105 3.62 14.50 14.56
N ARG A 106 3.21 14.22 13.33
CA ARG A 106 2.69 15.22 12.39
C ARG A 106 1.39 15.85 12.91
N ILE A 107 0.46 15.04 13.43
CA ILE A 107 -0.80 15.51 14.00
C ILE A 107 -0.54 16.36 15.25
N GLN A 108 0.40 16.00 16.11
CA GLN A 108 0.76 16.78 17.29
C GLN A 108 1.26 18.18 16.92
N ILE A 109 2.10 18.29 15.88
CA ILE A 109 2.55 19.60 15.37
C ILE A 109 1.35 20.47 14.92
N MET A 110 0.33 19.87 14.32
CA MET A 110 -0.88 20.59 13.91
C MET A 110 -1.68 21.07 15.13
N ILE A 111 -1.81 20.26 16.18
CA ILE A 111 -2.46 20.63 17.44
C ILE A 111 -1.70 21.77 18.10
N ASP A 112 -0.38 21.68 18.20
CA ASP A 112 0.49 22.70 18.82
C ASP A 112 0.40 24.06 18.08
N LYS A 113 0.09 24.02 16.78
CA LYS A 113 -0.20 25.21 15.97
C LYS A 113 -1.64 25.71 16.09
N GLY A 114 -2.45 25.13 16.97
CA GLY A 114 -3.84 25.52 17.20
C GLY A 114 -4.83 25.11 16.11
N MET A 115 -4.48 24.11 15.28
CA MET A 115 -5.34 23.63 14.19
C MET A 115 -6.45 22.69 14.68
N ASP A 116 -6.32 22.11 15.88
CA ASP A 116 -7.35 21.24 16.49
C ASP A 116 -8.39 22.09 17.24
N ASN A 117 -9.22 22.75 16.47
CA ASN A 117 -10.29 23.57 17.03
C ASN A 117 -11.56 22.75 17.29
N ARG A 118 -12.62 23.35 17.69
CA ARG A 118 -14.03 22.95 17.96
C ARG A 118 -14.35 21.45 18.16
N ASN A 119 -13.85 20.53 17.37
CA ASN A 119 -14.30 19.13 17.35
C ASN A 119 -13.29 18.12 17.92
N LYS A 120 -12.11 18.56 18.32
CA LYS A 120 -11.02 17.72 18.83
C LYS A 120 -10.72 16.50 17.92
N VAL A 121 -10.87 16.67 16.61
CA VAL A 121 -10.72 15.61 15.63
C VAL A 121 -9.28 15.12 15.61
N LEU A 122 -8.30 16.02 15.63
CA LEU A 122 -6.88 15.68 15.61
C LEU A 122 -6.49 14.90 16.87
N GLN A 123 -6.98 15.29 18.05
CA GLN A 123 -6.76 14.52 19.28
C GLN A 123 -7.35 13.11 19.18
N SER A 124 -8.56 12.98 18.66
CA SER A 124 -9.20 11.66 18.45
C SER A 124 -8.39 10.76 17.49
N LEU A 125 -7.70 11.33 16.50
CA LEU A 125 -6.83 10.57 15.61
C LEU A 125 -5.57 10.05 16.33
N ILE A 126 -4.99 10.86 17.22
CA ILE A 126 -3.88 10.42 18.08
C ILE A 126 -4.32 9.26 18.99
N ASP A 127 -5.50 9.39 19.62
CA ASP A 127 -6.03 8.35 20.52
C ASP A 127 -6.26 7.02 19.76
N LYS A 128 -6.82 7.08 18.55
CA LYS A 128 -6.99 5.91 17.67
C LYS A 128 -5.64 5.30 17.25
N ALA A 129 -4.66 6.14 16.94
CA ALA A 129 -3.33 5.65 16.59
C ALA A 129 -2.66 4.96 17.79
N ASN A 130 -2.77 5.53 19.00
CA ASN A 130 -2.27 4.90 20.24
C ASN A 130 -2.95 3.56 20.50
N GLN A 131 -4.28 3.51 20.38
CA GLN A 131 -5.03 2.26 20.52
C GLN A 131 -4.54 1.22 19.51
N ARG A 132 -4.37 1.61 18.25
CA ARG A 132 -3.92 0.70 17.19
C ARG A 132 -2.50 0.18 17.42
N ILE A 133 -1.59 1.02 17.89
CA ILE A 133 -0.22 0.63 18.26
C ILE A 133 -0.26 -0.41 19.39
N GLU A 134 -1.09 -0.21 20.40
CA GLU A 134 -1.23 -1.14 21.50
C GLU A 134 -1.84 -2.48 21.08
N GLU A 135 -2.85 -2.46 20.22
CA GLU A 135 -3.45 -3.68 19.64
C GLU A 135 -2.41 -4.52 18.86
N ILE A 136 -1.49 -3.86 18.16
CA ILE A 136 -0.39 -4.53 17.43
C ILE A 136 0.61 -5.11 18.43
N ARG A 137 1.09 -4.30 19.38
CA ARG A 137 2.11 -4.71 20.38
C ARG A 137 1.66 -5.87 21.24
N THR A 138 0.39 -5.92 21.57
CA THR A 138 -0.20 -7.00 22.37
C THR A 138 -0.60 -8.22 21.55
N GLY A 139 -0.50 -8.16 20.22
CA GLY A 139 -0.92 -9.22 19.30
C GLY A 139 -2.44 -9.43 19.22
N VAL A 140 -3.23 -8.53 19.83
CA VAL A 140 -4.71 -8.61 19.75
C VAL A 140 -5.18 -8.40 18.30
N LYS A 141 -4.50 -7.52 17.59
CA LYS A 141 -4.80 -7.25 16.19
C LYS A 141 -3.50 -6.92 15.43
N PRO A 142 -2.72 -7.93 15.05
CA PRO A 142 -1.47 -7.73 14.31
C PRO A 142 -1.71 -7.12 12.93
N ALA A 143 -0.65 -6.77 12.21
CA ALA A 143 -0.72 -6.39 10.81
C ALA A 143 -1.30 -7.54 9.97
N LEU A 144 -2.05 -7.19 8.93
CA LEU A 144 -2.63 -8.16 8.01
C LEU A 144 -1.52 -8.99 7.35
N GLN A 145 -1.69 -10.29 7.34
CA GLN A 145 -0.80 -11.24 6.68
C GLN A 145 -1.59 -12.13 5.72
N PRO A 146 -1.00 -12.60 4.64
CA PRO A 146 -1.63 -13.58 3.77
C PRO A 146 -1.73 -14.95 4.46
N ASP A 147 -2.63 -15.78 3.98
CA ASP A 147 -2.67 -17.18 4.39
C ASP A 147 -1.37 -17.90 4.05
N ALA A 148 -0.94 -18.84 4.92
CA ALA A 148 0.30 -19.57 4.74
C ALA A 148 0.39 -20.37 3.43
N ASN A 149 -0.75 -20.70 2.83
CA ASN A 149 -0.90 -21.43 1.57
C ASN A 149 -1.47 -20.58 0.43
N ALA A 150 -1.40 -19.26 0.56
CA ALA A 150 -1.86 -18.32 -0.47
C ALA A 150 -1.20 -18.66 -1.82
N LYS A 151 -2.02 -18.67 -2.88
CA LYS A 151 -1.56 -18.93 -4.25
C LYS A 151 -1.67 -17.68 -5.09
N TYR A 152 -0.65 -17.41 -5.87
CA TYR A 152 -0.58 -16.24 -6.73
C TYR A 152 -0.48 -16.69 -8.20
N TYR A 153 -1.07 -15.90 -9.09
CA TYR A 153 -0.88 -16.04 -10.53
C TYR A 153 0.59 -15.80 -10.92
N ALA A 154 1.19 -14.77 -10.31
CA ALA A 154 2.58 -14.39 -10.50
C ALA A 154 3.15 -13.76 -9.23
N GLU A 155 4.47 -13.83 -9.06
CA GLU A 155 5.21 -13.13 -8.02
C GLU A 155 6.22 -12.18 -8.67
N VAL A 156 6.09 -10.89 -8.42
CA VAL A 156 6.96 -9.83 -8.94
C VAL A 156 7.88 -9.36 -7.82
N VAL A 157 9.18 -9.34 -8.07
CA VAL A 157 10.16 -8.80 -7.13
C VAL A 157 10.67 -7.47 -7.65
N VAL A 158 10.47 -6.41 -6.88
CA VAL A 158 10.97 -5.07 -7.17
C VAL A 158 12.18 -4.79 -6.31
N ASP A 159 13.32 -4.63 -6.95
CA ASP A 159 14.59 -4.35 -6.30
C ASP A 159 14.85 -2.83 -6.31
N LEU A 160 14.64 -2.19 -5.15
CA LEU A 160 14.80 -0.74 -4.98
C LEU A 160 16.25 -0.30 -5.15
N ASP A 161 17.22 -1.15 -4.81
CA ASP A 161 18.65 -0.83 -4.93
C ASP A 161 19.10 -0.72 -6.39
N LYS A 162 18.37 -1.37 -7.32
CA LYS A 162 18.63 -1.32 -8.76
C LYS A 162 18.05 -0.12 -9.47
N ILE A 163 17.29 0.72 -8.77
CA ILE A 163 16.80 1.97 -9.35
C ILE A 163 17.94 2.98 -9.25
N GLU A 164 18.58 3.30 -10.37
CA GLU A 164 19.81 4.12 -10.39
C GLU A 164 19.52 5.59 -10.63
N GLU A 165 18.54 5.92 -11.48
CA GLU A 165 18.20 7.28 -11.88
C GLU A 165 16.70 7.52 -11.87
N PRO A 166 16.25 8.79 -11.78
CA PRO A 166 14.86 9.13 -11.95
C PRO A 166 14.35 8.60 -13.31
N MET A 167 13.24 7.90 -13.28
CA MET A 167 12.61 7.36 -14.49
C MET A 167 11.68 8.41 -15.08
N ILE A 168 12.03 8.89 -16.26
CA ILE A 168 11.27 9.91 -17.01
C ILE A 168 10.30 9.24 -17.97
#